data_1761ba6d1d4aabe0f34aba7b16c88005
#
_entry.id   1761ba6d1d4aabe0f34aba7b16c88005
#
_cell.length_a   1.000
_cell.length_b   1.000
_cell.length_c   1.000
_cell.angle_alpha   90.00
_cell.angle_beta   90.00
_cell.angle_gamma   90.00
#
_symmetry.space_group_name_H-M   'P 1'
#
loop_
_entity.id
_entity.type
_entity.pdbx_description
1 polymer ?
#
loop_
_entity_poly.entity_id
_entity_poly.type
_entity_poly.pdbx_seq_one_letter_code
_entity_poly.pdbx_strand_id
1 'polypeptide(L)'
;KSSKYDGIVVLPLMKKYPEGGEKQLIDAVMHRQVKSGGLPIDVGAVVQNVATALAVYDAVQKNKPLIDNSVTVTGECFPKQANLLVRVGTPLRYIIDYLGGVPENAAKIISGGPMMGKAIANLDAATLKGTGALLFLTEEQTKRHPEGHCIRCGKCADACPMGLEPFLLNRLARHGMTDELEANAVQDCIECGCCLYTCPANIPLLDIIRLAKGDVIKIIRG
;
A
#
# COMPACT_ATOMS: atom_id res chain seq x y z
N LYS A 1 -19.67 -18.15 14.45
CA LYS A 1 -20.95 -18.31 13.70
C LYS A 1 -20.63 -19.15 12.49
N SER A 2 -21.29 -20.32 12.36
CA SER A 2 -21.16 -21.16 11.17
C SER A 2 -21.57 -20.37 9.92
N SER A 3 -20.80 -20.46 8.84
CA SER A 3 -21.20 -19.84 7.59
C SER A 3 -22.46 -20.53 7.08
N LYS A 4 -23.32 -19.77 6.39
CA LYS A 4 -24.51 -20.30 5.74
C LYS A 4 -24.19 -21.30 4.61
N TYR A 5 -22.91 -21.34 4.20
CA TYR A 5 -22.42 -22.10 3.06
C TYR A 5 -21.36 -23.11 3.52
N ASP A 6 -21.48 -24.35 3.06
CA ASP A 6 -20.48 -25.38 3.32
C ASP A 6 -19.14 -24.99 2.71
N GLY A 7 -18.04 -25.24 3.43
CA GLY A 7 -16.68 -24.95 3.01
C GLY A 7 -16.24 -23.50 3.19
N ILE A 8 -17.10 -22.61 3.67
CA ILE A 8 -16.71 -21.22 3.97
C ILE A 8 -16.48 -21.04 5.47
N VAL A 9 -15.27 -20.61 5.82
CA VAL A 9 -14.89 -20.30 7.21
C VAL A 9 -14.72 -18.79 7.35
N VAL A 10 -15.36 -18.21 8.37
CA VAL A 10 -15.19 -16.78 8.72
C VAL A 10 -14.26 -16.69 9.92
N LEU A 11 -13.08 -16.10 9.71
CA LEU A 11 -12.07 -15.90 10.74
C LEU A 11 -11.99 -14.41 11.10
N PRO A 12 -12.41 -14.01 12.31
CA PRO A 12 -12.20 -12.66 12.78
C PRO A 12 -10.73 -12.46 13.17
N LEU A 13 -10.08 -11.49 12.56
CA LEU A 13 -8.72 -11.09 12.89
C LEU A 13 -8.71 -9.77 13.67
N MET A 14 -7.67 -9.54 14.47
CA MET A 14 -7.46 -8.25 15.12
C MET A 14 -7.11 -7.21 14.07
N LYS A 15 -7.68 -6.02 14.22
CA LYS A 15 -7.34 -4.89 13.34
C LYS A 15 -5.93 -4.40 13.66
N LYS A 16 -4.96 -4.80 12.84
CA LYS A 16 -3.54 -4.39 12.96
C LYS A 16 -2.97 -4.11 11.57
N TYR A 17 -2.45 -2.92 11.35
CA TYR A 17 -1.77 -2.59 10.10
C TYR A 17 -0.35 -3.22 10.08
N PRO A 18 0.10 -3.86 8.99
CA PRO A 18 -0.55 -4.08 7.68
C PRO A 18 -1.12 -5.51 7.50
N GLU A 19 -1.95 -5.99 8.41
CA GLU A 19 -2.55 -7.34 8.40
C GLU A 19 -3.20 -7.73 7.07
N GLY A 20 -3.71 -6.74 6.29
CA GLY A 20 -4.24 -6.96 4.96
C GLY A 20 -3.19 -7.27 3.89
N GLY A 21 -1.91 -7.27 4.22
CA GLY A 21 -0.84 -7.71 3.34
C GLY A 21 -0.96 -9.21 3.04
N GLU A 22 -0.71 -9.60 1.80
CA GLU A 22 -0.94 -10.95 1.31
C GLU A 22 -0.19 -12.02 2.13
N LYS A 23 1.10 -11.83 2.36
CA LYS A 23 1.95 -12.77 3.13
C LYS A 23 1.56 -12.80 4.62
N GLN A 24 1.24 -11.64 5.21
CA GLN A 24 0.79 -11.52 6.60
C GLN A 24 -0.54 -12.22 6.81
N LEU A 25 -1.47 -12.08 5.86
CA LEU A 25 -2.77 -12.72 5.94
C LEU A 25 -2.67 -14.25 5.84
N ILE A 26 -1.78 -14.76 4.96
CA ILE A 26 -1.53 -16.20 4.84
C ILE A 26 -0.95 -16.77 6.14
N ASP A 27 0.02 -16.08 6.74
CA ASP A 27 0.62 -16.51 8.01
C ASP A 27 -0.42 -16.52 9.14
N ALA A 28 -1.21 -15.44 9.26
CA ALA A 28 -2.22 -15.31 10.31
C ALA A 28 -3.36 -16.34 10.20
N VAL A 29 -3.75 -16.73 8.99
CA VAL A 29 -4.92 -17.59 8.75
C VAL A 29 -4.53 -19.06 8.56
N MET A 30 -3.43 -19.32 7.86
CA MET A 30 -3.03 -20.69 7.46
C MET A 30 -1.83 -21.19 8.23
N HIS A 31 -1.16 -20.33 9.01
CA HIS A 31 0.11 -20.64 9.71
C HIS A 31 1.17 -21.18 8.76
N ARG A 32 1.24 -20.61 7.54
CA ARG A 32 2.20 -20.93 6.49
C ARG A 32 2.97 -19.68 6.10
N GLN A 33 4.26 -19.82 5.85
CA GLN A 33 5.11 -18.71 5.42
C GLN A 33 5.49 -18.86 3.95
N VAL A 34 5.23 -17.81 3.19
CA VAL A 34 5.67 -17.68 1.80
C VAL A 34 7.15 -17.30 1.78
N LYS A 35 7.99 -18.11 1.16
CA LYS A 35 9.43 -17.87 1.06
C LYS A 35 9.74 -16.52 0.37
N SER A 36 10.96 -16.01 0.60
CA SER A 36 11.48 -14.86 -0.16
C SER A 36 11.41 -15.14 -1.67
N GLY A 37 10.91 -14.16 -2.44
CA GLY A 37 10.69 -14.34 -3.89
C GLY A 37 9.55 -15.28 -4.28
N GLY A 38 8.98 -16.03 -3.32
CA GLY A 38 7.89 -16.99 -3.57
C GLY A 38 6.51 -16.32 -3.71
N LEU A 39 5.57 -17.11 -4.25
CA LEU A 39 4.17 -16.70 -4.45
C LEU A 39 3.24 -17.41 -3.45
N PRO A 40 2.06 -16.83 -3.13
CA PRO A 40 1.05 -17.49 -2.30
C PRO A 40 0.65 -18.88 -2.74
N ILE A 41 0.63 -19.12 -4.05
CA ILE A 41 0.28 -20.42 -4.62
C ILE A 41 1.25 -21.53 -4.20
N ASP A 42 2.51 -21.20 -3.91
CA ASP A 42 3.52 -22.17 -3.47
C ASP A 42 3.18 -22.80 -2.11
N VAL A 43 2.37 -22.09 -1.33
CA VAL A 43 1.84 -22.57 -0.03
C VAL A 43 0.35 -22.94 -0.11
N GLY A 44 -0.20 -23.07 -1.33
CA GLY A 44 -1.58 -23.48 -1.58
C GLY A 44 -2.61 -22.40 -1.24
N ALA A 45 -2.26 -21.13 -1.36
CA ALA A 45 -3.11 -20.00 -1.05
C ALA A 45 -3.33 -19.09 -2.26
N VAL A 46 -4.52 -18.48 -2.34
CA VAL A 46 -4.82 -17.35 -3.23
C VAL A 46 -5.48 -16.27 -2.39
N VAL A 47 -4.87 -15.10 -2.32
CA VAL A 47 -5.41 -13.95 -1.58
C VAL A 47 -6.08 -12.99 -2.54
N GLN A 48 -7.34 -12.65 -2.25
CA GLN A 48 -8.12 -11.75 -3.09
C GLN A 48 -8.80 -10.66 -2.24
N ASN A 49 -8.80 -9.45 -2.74
CA ASN A 49 -9.62 -8.38 -2.18
C ASN A 49 -11.10 -8.67 -2.45
N VAL A 50 -11.99 -8.30 -1.53
CA VAL A 50 -13.44 -8.50 -1.65
C VAL A 50 -14.03 -7.88 -2.92
N ALA A 51 -13.54 -6.71 -3.35
CA ALA A 51 -13.97 -6.09 -4.59
C ALA A 51 -13.54 -6.90 -5.84
N THR A 52 -12.35 -7.50 -5.80
CA THR A 52 -11.88 -8.40 -6.85
C THR A 52 -12.74 -9.67 -6.91
N ALA A 53 -13.06 -10.26 -5.75
CA ALA A 53 -13.93 -11.43 -5.70
C ALA A 53 -15.33 -11.14 -6.27
N LEU A 54 -15.89 -9.95 -5.97
CA LEU A 54 -17.16 -9.51 -6.55
C LEU A 54 -17.05 -9.31 -8.07
N ALA A 55 -15.96 -8.72 -8.55
CA ALA A 55 -15.72 -8.51 -9.98
C ALA A 55 -15.60 -9.84 -10.74
N VAL A 56 -14.96 -10.85 -10.14
CA VAL A 56 -14.89 -12.21 -10.68
C VAL A 56 -16.29 -12.83 -10.77
N TYR A 57 -17.09 -12.71 -9.70
CA TYR A 57 -18.47 -13.17 -9.71
C TYR A 57 -19.29 -12.49 -10.82
N ASP A 58 -19.21 -11.17 -10.95
CA ASP A 58 -19.94 -10.43 -11.97
C ASP A 58 -19.49 -10.82 -13.39
N ALA A 59 -18.20 -11.05 -13.60
CA ALA A 59 -17.67 -11.49 -14.88
C ALA A 59 -18.17 -12.90 -15.27
N VAL A 60 -18.11 -13.85 -14.33
CA VAL A 60 -18.44 -15.26 -14.59
C VAL A 60 -19.96 -15.48 -14.63
N GLN A 61 -20.70 -14.91 -13.69
CA GLN A 61 -22.15 -15.16 -13.56
C GLN A 61 -23.03 -14.18 -14.36
N LYS A 62 -22.57 -12.94 -14.57
CA LYS A 62 -23.36 -11.91 -15.22
C LYS A 62 -22.76 -11.44 -16.55
N ASN A 63 -21.65 -12.04 -16.98
CA ASN A 63 -20.90 -11.64 -18.17
C ASN A 63 -20.56 -10.12 -18.19
N LYS A 64 -20.37 -9.53 -16.99
CA LYS A 64 -20.06 -8.11 -16.82
C LYS A 64 -18.55 -7.92 -16.54
N PRO A 65 -17.79 -7.33 -17.47
CA PRO A 65 -16.37 -7.05 -17.23
C PRO A 65 -16.19 -5.95 -16.17
N LEU A 66 -15.00 -5.90 -15.56
CA LEU A 66 -14.63 -4.84 -14.59
C LEU A 66 -14.40 -3.52 -15.34
N ILE A 67 -15.42 -2.71 -15.43
CA ILE A 67 -15.43 -1.38 -16.07
C ILE A 67 -15.70 -0.25 -15.07
N ASP A 68 -16.14 -0.59 -13.87
CA ASP A 68 -16.43 0.37 -12.79
C ASP A 68 -15.59 0.01 -11.57
N ASN A 69 -15.16 1.00 -10.82
CA ASN A 69 -14.48 0.79 -9.54
C ASN A 69 -15.02 1.73 -8.45
N SER A 70 -15.04 1.25 -7.22
CA SER A 70 -15.40 2.08 -6.06
C SER A 70 -14.20 2.93 -5.66
N VAL A 71 -14.35 4.25 -5.67
CA VAL A 71 -13.33 5.23 -5.30
C VAL A 71 -13.81 6.03 -4.11
N THR A 72 -13.04 5.99 -3.01
CA THR A 72 -13.27 6.80 -1.82
C THR A 72 -12.56 8.13 -1.97
N VAL A 73 -13.29 9.25 -1.88
CA VAL A 73 -12.72 10.60 -1.82
C VAL A 73 -12.87 11.12 -0.40
N THR A 74 -11.75 11.43 0.25
CA THR A 74 -11.73 11.79 1.68
C THR A 74 -10.55 12.71 2.03
N GLY A 75 -10.54 13.24 3.24
CA GLY A 75 -9.53 14.10 3.81
C GLY A 75 -10.17 15.11 4.75
N GLU A 76 -9.44 15.58 5.77
CA GLU A 76 -9.97 16.58 6.71
C GLU A 76 -10.36 17.89 6.03
N CYS A 77 -9.59 18.27 5.01
CA CYS A 77 -9.87 19.48 4.24
C CYS A 77 -10.96 19.28 3.16
N PHE A 78 -11.43 18.06 2.92
CA PHE A 78 -12.38 17.78 1.85
C PHE A 78 -13.82 17.74 2.39
N PRO A 79 -14.67 18.74 2.06
CA PRO A 79 -15.97 18.93 2.72
C PRO A 79 -17.00 17.87 2.34
N LYS A 80 -16.93 17.33 1.11
CA LYS A 80 -17.87 16.33 0.58
C LYS A 80 -17.23 14.95 0.44
N GLN A 81 -16.87 14.34 1.55
CA GLN A 81 -16.34 12.98 1.54
C GLN A 81 -17.38 12.01 0.99
N ALA A 82 -16.97 11.12 0.07
CA ALA A 82 -17.88 10.20 -0.61
C ALA A 82 -17.20 8.92 -1.08
N ASN A 83 -18.01 7.86 -1.17
CA ASN A 83 -17.67 6.66 -1.93
C ASN A 83 -18.43 6.72 -3.25
N LEU A 84 -17.73 6.73 -4.35
CA LEU A 84 -18.28 6.86 -5.70
C LEU A 84 -18.03 5.61 -6.52
N LEU A 85 -19.02 5.17 -7.26
CA LEU A 85 -18.81 4.17 -8.32
C LEU A 85 -18.38 4.90 -9.60
N VAL A 86 -17.14 4.71 -10.01
CA VAL A 86 -16.48 5.47 -11.08
C VAL A 86 -16.09 4.55 -12.23
N ARG A 87 -16.33 4.96 -13.45
CA ARG A 87 -15.85 4.27 -14.65
C ARG A 87 -14.32 4.29 -14.69
N VAL A 88 -13.70 3.16 -14.98
CA VAL A 88 -12.26 3.08 -15.28
C VAL A 88 -11.97 3.97 -16.49
N GLY A 89 -10.95 4.81 -16.38
CA GLY A 89 -10.62 5.81 -17.40
C GLY A 89 -11.15 7.21 -17.13
N THR A 90 -11.97 7.41 -16.09
CA THR A 90 -12.45 8.76 -15.72
C THR A 90 -11.27 9.60 -15.20
N PRO A 91 -11.05 10.83 -15.70
CA PRO A 91 -10.05 11.74 -15.18
C PRO A 91 -10.31 12.06 -13.69
N LEU A 92 -9.25 12.11 -12.88
CA LEU A 92 -9.38 12.43 -11.46
C LEU A 92 -9.98 13.81 -11.23
N ARG A 93 -9.66 14.78 -12.08
CA ARG A 93 -10.24 16.13 -12.07
C ARG A 93 -11.77 16.08 -12.11
N TYR A 94 -12.35 15.27 -12.99
CA TYR A 94 -13.82 15.15 -13.11
C TYR A 94 -14.48 14.67 -11.81
N ILE A 95 -13.85 13.73 -11.11
CA ILE A 95 -14.35 13.22 -9.82
C ILE A 95 -14.29 14.31 -8.75
N ILE A 96 -13.18 15.03 -8.72
CA ILE A 96 -12.93 16.11 -7.75
C ILE A 96 -13.89 17.28 -7.98
N ASP A 97 -14.07 17.70 -9.24
CA ASP A 97 -14.98 18.80 -9.63
C ASP A 97 -16.45 18.45 -9.33
N TYR A 98 -16.86 17.18 -9.55
CA TYR A 98 -18.18 16.68 -9.19
C TYR A 98 -18.46 16.84 -7.67
N LEU A 99 -17.45 16.75 -6.85
CA LEU A 99 -17.56 16.90 -5.39
C LEU A 99 -17.31 18.36 -4.90
N GLY A 100 -17.08 19.31 -5.80
CA GLY A 100 -16.93 20.73 -5.47
C GLY A 100 -15.55 21.31 -5.69
N GLY A 101 -14.66 20.57 -6.35
CA GLY A 101 -13.30 21.02 -6.69
C GLY A 101 -12.26 20.74 -5.62
N VAL A 102 -11.02 21.12 -5.89
CA VAL A 102 -9.91 21.00 -4.92
C VAL A 102 -10.07 22.04 -3.82
N PRO A 103 -10.10 21.65 -2.54
CA PRO A 103 -10.16 22.59 -1.43
C PRO A 103 -8.95 23.53 -1.42
N GLU A 104 -9.15 24.80 -1.09
CA GLU A 104 -8.08 25.84 -1.04
C GLU A 104 -6.93 25.47 -0.08
N ASN A 105 -7.24 24.79 1.02
CA ASN A 105 -6.29 24.36 2.03
C ASN A 105 -5.71 22.96 1.77
N ALA A 106 -5.96 22.36 0.60
CA ALA A 106 -5.36 21.09 0.22
C ALA A 106 -3.94 21.30 -0.33
N ALA A 107 -2.94 20.81 0.39
CA ALA A 107 -1.53 20.90 -0.01
C ALA A 107 -1.03 19.66 -0.76
N LYS A 108 -1.69 18.51 -0.60
CA LYS A 108 -1.31 17.27 -1.26
C LYS A 108 -2.50 16.37 -1.49
N ILE A 109 -2.52 15.71 -2.65
CA ILE A 109 -3.49 14.68 -2.99
C ILE A 109 -2.75 13.37 -3.15
N ILE A 110 -3.24 12.32 -2.52
CA ILE A 110 -2.66 10.98 -2.54
C ILE A 110 -3.66 10.02 -3.19
N SER A 111 -3.20 9.24 -4.16
CA SER A 111 -3.92 8.06 -4.67
C SER A 111 -3.61 6.86 -3.81
N GLY A 112 -4.61 6.35 -3.11
CA GLY A 112 -4.49 5.25 -2.15
C GLY A 112 -4.58 5.70 -0.70
N GLY A 113 -4.15 4.82 0.22
CA GLY A 113 -4.16 5.08 1.66
C GLY A 113 -3.00 5.96 2.14
N PRO A 114 -3.07 6.49 3.36
CA PRO A 114 -2.08 7.43 3.88
C PRO A 114 -0.67 6.84 4.03
N MET A 115 -0.56 5.52 4.22
CA MET A 115 0.73 4.85 4.46
C MET A 115 1.45 4.42 3.17
N MET A 116 0.71 3.91 2.17
CA MET A 116 1.26 3.33 0.94
C MET A 116 0.93 4.12 -0.32
N GLY A 117 0.00 5.05 -0.25
CA GLY A 117 -0.47 5.83 -1.40
C GLY A 117 0.62 6.69 -2.01
N LYS A 118 0.42 7.06 -3.26
CA LYS A 118 1.36 7.89 -4.04
C LYS A 118 0.78 9.29 -4.24
N ALA A 119 1.61 10.31 -4.05
CA ALA A 119 1.22 11.69 -4.34
C ALA A 119 0.93 11.86 -5.84
N ILE A 120 -0.15 12.59 -6.14
CA ILE A 120 -0.59 12.90 -7.50
C ILE A 120 -0.12 14.32 -7.84
N ALA A 121 0.58 14.46 -8.96
CA ALA A 121 0.98 15.76 -9.51
C ALA A 121 0.04 16.23 -10.63
N ASN A 122 -0.63 15.30 -11.33
CA ASN A 122 -1.50 15.61 -12.45
C ASN A 122 -2.91 15.06 -12.23
N LEU A 123 -3.88 15.94 -12.16
CA LEU A 123 -5.30 15.61 -11.98
C LEU A 123 -5.99 15.12 -13.26
N ASP A 124 -5.37 15.30 -14.41
CA ASP A 124 -5.90 14.79 -15.69
C ASP A 124 -5.56 13.31 -15.90
N ALA A 125 -4.78 12.72 -14.98
CA ALA A 125 -4.57 11.29 -14.95
C ALA A 125 -5.90 10.55 -14.78
N ALA A 126 -6.05 9.44 -15.51
CA ALA A 126 -7.25 8.64 -15.48
C ALA A 126 -7.27 7.67 -14.29
N THR A 127 -8.48 7.36 -13.81
CA THR A 127 -8.69 6.26 -12.86
C THR A 127 -8.35 4.92 -13.49
N LEU A 128 -7.70 4.07 -12.72
CA LEU A 128 -7.34 2.70 -13.09
C LEU A 128 -8.19 1.70 -12.30
N LYS A 129 -8.15 0.44 -12.68
CA LYS A 129 -8.79 -0.66 -11.92
C LYS A 129 -8.33 -0.74 -10.46
N GLY A 130 -7.11 -0.30 -10.15
CA GLY A 130 -6.54 -0.26 -8.82
C GLY A 130 -6.74 1.07 -8.06
N THR A 131 -7.39 2.07 -8.64
CA THR A 131 -7.64 3.36 -7.98
C THR A 131 -8.75 3.19 -6.95
N GLY A 132 -8.39 3.04 -5.67
CA GLY A 132 -9.36 2.80 -4.58
C GLY A 132 -9.68 4.03 -3.74
N ALA A 133 -8.80 5.03 -3.68
CA ALA A 133 -9.02 6.22 -2.88
C ALA A 133 -8.26 7.45 -3.39
N LEU A 134 -8.81 8.62 -3.10
CA LEU A 134 -8.17 9.93 -3.20
C LEU A 134 -8.22 10.58 -1.83
N LEU A 135 -7.04 10.83 -1.24
CA LEU A 135 -6.90 11.42 0.09
C LEU A 135 -6.32 12.83 -0.04
N PHE A 136 -7.04 13.81 0.50
CA PHE A 136 -6.63 15.21 0.52
C PHE A 136 -6.02 15.55 1.87
N LEU A 137 -4.82 16.10 1.87
CA LEU A 137 -4.07 16.47 3.05
C LEU A 137 -3.81 17.96 3.09
N THR A 138 -3.90 18.54 4.27
CA THR A 138 -3.55 19.95 4.55
C THR A 138 -2.02 20.13 4.57
N GLU A 139 -1.57 21.38 4.57
CA GLU A 139 -0.15 21.71 4.69
C GLU A 139 0.44 21.17 5.99
N GLU A 140 -0.27 21.28 7.10
CA GLU A 140 0.16 20.76 8.40
C GLU A 140 0.38 19.25 8.36
N GLN A 141 -0.55 18.49 7.76
CA GLN A 141 -0.46 17.02 7.61
C GLN A 141 0.66 16.56 6.66
N THR A 142 1.13 17.46 5.79
CA THR A 142 2.19 17.14 4.82
C THR A 142 3.56 17.62 5.23
N LYS A 143 3.65 18.38 6.33
CA LYS A 143 4.91 18.92 6.83
C LYS A 143 5.85 17.82 7.23
N ARG A 144 6.99 17.76 6.57
CA ARG A 144 8.07 16.82 6.95
C ARG A 144 9.00 17.50 7.97
N HIS A 145 9.29 16.80 9.03
CA HIS A 145 10.35 17.21 9.94
C HIS A 145 11.72 16.98 9.29
N PRO A 146 12.75 17.78 9.63
CA PRO A 146 14.10 17.57 9.13
C PRO A 146 14.62 16.19 9.56
N GLU A 147 15.39 15.58 8.66
CA GLU A 147 16.07 14.30 8.95
C GLU A 147 17.14 14.49 10.00
N GLY A 148 17.10 13.68 11.04
CA GLY A 148 18.15 13.60 12.06
C GLY A 148 19.04 12.38 11.90
N HIS A 149 20.05 12.27 12.76
CA HIS A 149 20.94 11.11 12.80
C HIS A 149 20.26 9.89 13.41
N CYS A 150 20.58 8.70 12.90
CA CYS A 150 20.09 7.45 13.45
C CYS A 150 20.61 7.25 14.89
N ILE A 151 19.68 7.15 15.83
CA ILE A 151 20.01 6.91 17.26
C ILE A 151 20.07 5.42 17.63
N ARG A 152 19.99 4.52 16.64
CA ARG A 152 20.08 3.05 16.79
C ARG A 152 19.06 2.46 17.77
N CYS A 153 17.85 3.01 17.84
CA CYS A 153 16.81 2.58 18.79
C CYS A 153 16.08 1.27 18.44
N GLY A 154 16.28 0.70 17.24
CA GLY A 154 15.66 -0.57 16.80
C GLY A 154 14.18 -0.48 16.37
N LYS A 155 13.44 0.59 16.67
CA LYS A 155 11.99 0.69 16.41
C LYS A 155 11.57 0.38 14.99
N CYS A 156 12.40 0.68 13.99
CA CYS A 156 12.10 0.39 12.59
C CYS A 156 12.16 -1.11 12.27
N ALA A 157 13.03 -1.87 12.93
CA ALA A 157 13.10 -3.33 12.82
C ALA A 157 11.92 -3.97 13.55
N ASP A 158 11.62 -3.54 14.77
CA ASP A 158 10.49 -4.04 15.57
C ASP A 158 9.13 -3.81 14.85
N ALA A 159 9.01 -2.70 14.10
CA ALA A 159 7.80 -2.36 13.36
C ALA A 159 7.71 -3.06 11.98
N CYS A 160 8.76 -3.73 11.53
CA CYS A 160 8.77 -4.34 10.20
C CYS A 160 7.98 -5.66 10.18
N PRO A 161 6.86 -5.74 9.44
CA PRO A 161 6.05 -6.95 9.39
C PRO A 161 6.71 -8.10 8.62
N MET A 162 7.82 -7.80 7.90
CA MET A 162 8.59 -8.78 7.13
C MET A 162 9.87 -9.21 7.85
N GLY A 163 10.11 -8.73 9.08
CA GLY A 163 11.32 -9.05 9.83
C GLY A 163 12.63 -8.50 9.22
N LEU A 164 12.54 -7.48 8.36
CA LEU A 164 13.70 -6.84 7.76
C LEU A 164 14.35 -5.86 8.74
N GLU A 165 15.57 -5.43 8.41
CA GLU A 165 16.33 -4.40 9.14
C GLU A 165 16.35 -3.07 8.36
N PRO A 166 15.30 -2.22 8.45
CA PRO A 166 15.18 -1.02 7.62
C PRO A 166 16.32 -0.02 7.81
N PHE A 167 16.91 0.05 9.00
CA PHE A 167 18.08 0.91 9.27
C PHE A 167 19.33 0.44 8.49
N LEU A 168 19.53 -0.89 8.38
CA LEU A 168 20.62 -1.47 7.60
C LEU A 168 20.36 -1.29 6.10
N LEU A 169 19.16 -1.63 5.61
CA LEU A 169 18.78 -1.43 4.22
C LEU A 169 18.94 0.02 3.77
N ASN A 170 18.55 0.99 4.61
CA ASN A 170 18.75 2.41 4.32
C ASN A 170 20.24 2.77 4.23
N ARG A 171 21.09 2.23 5.10
CA ARG A 171 22.52 2.48 5.06
C ARG A 171 23.16 1.89 3.80
N LEU A 172 22.85 0.64 3.47
CA LEU A 172 23.33 -0.03 2.27
C LEU A 172 22.89 0.71 1.01
N ALA A 173 21.63 1.13 0.95
CA ALA A 173 21.09 1.89 -0.17
C ALA A 173 21.78 3.23 -0.39
N ARG A 174 22.08 3.96 0.70
CA ARG A 174 22.81 5.24 0.61
C ARG A 174 24.26 5.09 0.12
N HIS A 175 24.84 3.92 0.27
CA HIS A 175 26.18 3.59 -0.21
C HIS A 175 26.19 2.83 -1.56
N GLY A 176 25.00 2.58 -2.16
CA GLY A 176 24.88 1.89 -3.45
C GLY A 176 25.31 0.43 -3.41
N MET A 177 25.22 -0.22 -2.24
CA MET A 177 25.67 -1.60 -2.00
C MET A 177 24.57 -2.59 -2.42
N THR A 178 24.39 -2.77 -3.74
CA THR A 178 23.26 -3.55 -4.32
C THR A 178 23.30 -5.02 -3.98
N ASP A 179 24.49 -5.64 -3.98
CA ASP A 179 24.64 -7.07 -3.67
C ASP A 179 24.26 -7.36 -2.21
N GLU A 180 24.67 -6.47 -1.29
CA GLU A 180 24.30 -6.58 0.13
C GLU A 180 22.83 -6.28 0.37
N LEU A 181 22.22 -5.39 -0.43
CA LEU A 181 20.76 -5.14 -0.37
C LEU A 181 19.97 -6.40 -0.78
N GLU A 182 20.41 -7.10 -1.82
CA GLU A 182 19.83 -8.38 -2.23
C GLU A 182 20.04 -9.44 -1.15
N ALA A 183 21.25 -9.58 -0.63
CA ALA A 183 21.57 -10.54 0.44
C ALA A 183 20.77 -10.28 1.73
N ASN A 184 20.37 -9.03 2.00
CA ASN A 184 19.50 -8.64 3.10
C ASN A 184 18.00 -8.56 2.69
N ALA A 185 17.63 -9.25 1.60
CA ALA A 185 16.25 -9.45 1.17
C ALA A 185 15.43 -8.16 1.00
N VAL A 186 16.03 -7.08 0.47
CA VAL A 186 15.31 -5.82 0.20
C VAL A 186 14.08 -6.01 -0.67
N GLN A 187 14.08 -7.03 -1.55
CA GLN A 187 12.97 -7.42 -2.41
C GLN A 187 11.72 -7.85 -1.64
N ASP A 188 11.85 -8.33 -0.42
CA ASP A 188 10.72 -8.73 0.43
C ASP A 188 10.02 -7.56 1.13
N CYS A 189 10.57 -6.35 1.03
CA CYS A 189 9.91 -5.15 1.56
C CYS A 189 8.55 -4.95 0.86
N ILE A 190 7.47 -4.98 1.64
CA ILE A 190 6.10 -4.73 1.12
C ILE A 190 5.74 -3.24 1.04
N GLU A 191 6.69 -2.36 1.29
CA GLU A 191 6.53 -0.90 1.20
C GLU A 191 5.40 -0.33 2.08
N CYS A 192 5.14 -0.95 3.20
CA CYS A 192 4.03 -0.60 4.10
C CYS A 192 4.21 0.74 4.85
N GLY A 193 5.43 1.26 4.95
CA GLY A 193 5.71 2.52 5.63
C GLY A 193 5.84 2.45 7.16
N CYS A 194 5.65 1.30 7.81
CA CYS A 194 5.75 1.17 9.26
C CYS A 194 7.09 1.68 9.83
N CYS A 195 8.20 1.35 9.16
CA CYS A 195 9.54 1.78 9.57
C CYS A 195 9.71 3.31 9.51
N LEU A 196 9.15 3.95 8.47
CA LEU A 196 9.17 5.41 8.34
C LEU A 196 8.35 6.08 9.44
N TYR A 197 7.13 5.57 9.67
CA TYR A 197 6.21 6.12 10.66
C TYR A 197 6.77 6.08 12.09
N THR A 198 7.48 5.02 12.46
CA THR A 198 8.01 4.83 13.82
C THR A 198 9.37 5.49 14.06
N CYS A 199 10.03 6.04 13.02
CA CYS A 199 11.37 6.58 13.14
C CYS A 199 11.41 7.91 13.90
N PRO A 200 11.97 7.98 15.13
CA PRO A 200 12.02 9.23 15.90
C PRO A 200 13.03 10.25 15.33
N ALA A 201 13.91 9.82 14.43
CA ALA A 201 14.88 10.68 13.75
C ALA A 201 14.39 11.15 12.37
N ASN A 202 13.15 10.90 12.01
CA ASN A 202 12.52 11.30 10.73
C ASN A 202 13.30 10.88 9.47
N ILE A 203 14.06 9.77 9.55
CA ILE A 203 14.82 9.26 8.41
C ILE A 203 13.83 8.76 7.35
N PRO A 204 13.94 9.14 6.07
CA PRO A 204 13.02 8.74 5.01
C PRO A 204 13.25 7.29 4.55
N LEU A 205 13.14 6.35 5.51
CA LEU A 205 13.46 4.93 5.32
C LEU A 205 12.72 4.31 4.14
N LEU A 206 11.41 4.54 4.07
CA LEU A 206 10.59 3.97 2.99
C LEU A 206 10.99 4.48 1.61
N ASP A 207 11.22 5.79 1.48
CA ASP A 207 11.55 6.40 0.20
C ASP A 207 12.86 5.82 -0.36
N ILE A 208 13.88 5.70 0.50
CA ILE A 208 15.19 5.18 0.14
C ILE A 208 15.15 3.67 -0.16
N ILE A 209 14.48 2.88 0.71
CA ILE A 209 14.37 1.43 0.51
C ILE A 209 13.57 1.10 -0.75
N ARG A 210 12.53 1.87 -1.06
CA ARG A 210 11.72 1.70 -2.28
C ARG A 210 12.54 1.89 -3.55
N LEU A 211 13.39 2.92 -3.60
CA LEU A 211 14.30 3.16 -4.72
C LEU A 211 15.30 2.02 -4.87
N ALA A 212 15.98 1.67 -3.78
CA ALA A 212 16.97 0.60 -3.76
C ALA A 212 16.38 -0.77 -4.17
N LYS A 213 15.19 -1.09 -3.65
CA LYS A 213 14.44 -2.30 -4.07
C LYS A 213 14.18 -2.31 -5.58
N GLY A 214 13.78 -1.16 -6.14
CA GLY A 214 13.55 -1.02 -7.59
C GLY A 214 14.80 -1.33 -8.40
N ASP A 215 15.96 -0.89 -7.95
CA ASP A 215 17.23 -1.11 -8.65
C ASP A 215 17.71 -2.56 -8.53
N VAL A 216 17.63 -3.16 -7.34
CA VAL A 216 17.91 -4.60 -7.14
C VAL A 216 17.01 -5.48 -8.01
N ILE A 217 15.69 -5.20 -8.06
CA ILE A 217 14.75 -5.97 -8.90
C ILE A 217 15.10 -5.87 -10.38
N LYS A 218 15.57 -4.72 -10.88
CA LYS A 218 16.02 -4.59 -12.28
C LYS A 218 17.24 -5.49 -12.55
N ILE A 219 18.20 -5.53 -11.63
CA ILE A 219 19.40 -6.38 -11.76
C ILE A 219 19.02 -7.87 -11.76
N ILE A 220 18.15 -8.31 -10.84
CA ILE A 220 17.69 -9.73 -10.76
C ILE A 220 16.93 -10.16 -12.02
N ARG A 221 16.23 -9.25 -12.69
CA ARG A 221 15.40 -9.57 -13.86
C ARG A 221 16.14 -9.49 -15.19
N GLY A 222 17.39 -8.98 -15.20
CA GLY A 222 18.24 -8.82 -16.40
C GLY A 222 17.81 -7.67 -17.25
#